data_932894d3659f54d095f36f232752c0dc
#
_entry.id   932894d3659f54d095f36f232752c0dc
#
_cell.length_a   1.000
_cell.length_b   1.000
_cell.length_c   1.000
_cell.angle_alpha   90.00
_cell.angle_beta   90.00
_cell.angle_gamma   90.00
#
_symmetry.space_group_name_H-M   'P 1'
#
loop_
_entity.id
_entity.type
_entity.pdbx_description
1 polymer ?
#
loop_
_entity_poly.entity_id
_entity_poly.type
_entity_poly.pdbx_seq_one_letter_code
_entity_poly.pdbx_strand_id
1 'polypeptide(L)'
;MKILIVSQHYYPDPFSITTIAEYLVKKGHDVTVLTGKPNYGYYRIVPGYEHLDYEVLNGVKIYRVNVIPRKGTKMSIVKNYLSFWKNAKNKVNKLDDDFDVVYSMSLSPFISISPAIKYAKKHKIKHVLHCLDLWPESVVITGITKYGTLFYNLLLMWSKKIYHSIDRILVSSPSFMEYFKNIIKIKNENICKFVPQPTLETKNNSNDYFEYDKDYLNFVYCGNIGKLQNIPNLIEAIKILTYKMKIRFYIIGLGALKDYLIEKISEYNLENNIIYLGAKPASEARKYFKNADALYLGLKDEGFVGKTIPNKLTFYMQNAKPIIASIGGDAKQVLLESEGAVICDNSVEGIVKAFEQFKELDEPSKEKMSLNNFEYFQKHFDNEIILNKIEEELKKHCI
;
A
#
# COMPACT_ATOMS: atom_id res chain seq x y z
N MET A 1 18.30 -16.64 12.97
CA MET A 1 17.78 -15.64 13.94
C MET A 1 16.37 -16.04 14.34
N LYS A 2 16.00 -15.76 15.59
CA LYS A 2 14.62 -15.78 16.06
C LYS A 2 14.02 -14.37 15.92
N ILE A 3 13.00 -14.22 15.10
CA ILE A 3 12.44 -12.93 14.72
C ILE A 3 11.01 -12.81 15.25
N LEU A 4 10.73 -11.78 16.03
CA LEU A 4 9.36 -11.41 16.39
C LEU A 4 8.83 -10.37 15.42
N ILE A 5 7.77 -10.73 14.68
CA ILE A 5 7.05 -9.79 13.80
C ILE A 5 5.77 -9.34 14.52
N VAL A 6 5.57 -8.02 14.64
CA VAL A 6 4.33 -7.45 15.18
C VAL A 6 3.64 -6.64 14.10
N SER A 7 2.46 -7.09 13.68
CA SER A 7 1.63 -6.42 12.69
C SER A 7 0.16 -6.61 13.02
N GLN A 8 -0.65 -5.55 12.89
CA GLN A 8 -2.08 -5.65 13.14
C GLN A 8 -2.78 -6.60 12.16
N HIS A 9 -2.33 -6.64 10.91
CA HIS A 9 -2.86 -7.46 9.83
C HIS A 9 -1.84 -8.51 9.41
N TYR A 10 -2.33 -9.70 9.12
CA TYR A 10 -1.57 -10.83 8.61
C TYR A 10 -2.52 -11.74 7.82
N TYR A 11 -2.01 -12.73 7.10
CA TYR A 11 -2.82 -13.69 6.36
C TYR A 11 -4.10 -14.11 7.13
N PRO A 12 -5.25 -14.17 6.47
CA PRO A 12 -5.56 -13.98 5.05
C PRO A 12 -5.80 -12.52 4.62
N ASP A 13 -5.61 -11.53 5.50
CA ASP A 13 -5.68 -10.12 5.09
C ASP A 13 -4.59 -9.84 4.03
N PRO A 14 -4.88 -9.09 2.93
CA PRO A 14 -3.99 -8.94 1.78
C PRO A 14 -2.88 -7.92 2.01
N PHE A 15 -1.92 -8.26 2.87
CA PHE A 15 -0.77 -7.41 3.18
C PHE A 15 0.55 -8.14 2.94
N SER A 16 1.56 -7.43 2.47
CA SER A 16 2.88 -7.95 2.13
C SER A 16 3.68 -8.50 3.32
N ILE A 17 3.22 -8.26 4.55
CA ILE A 17 3.85 -8.82 5.76
C ILE A 17 3.87 -10.35 5.74
N THR A 18 2.89 -10.99 5.12
CA THR A 18 2.85 -12.45 4.94
C THR A 18 4.01 -12.90 4.06
N THR A 19 4.23 -12.26 2.92
CA THR A 19 5.35 -12.53 2.01
C THR A 19 6.70 -12.35 2.72
N ILE A 20 6.84 -11.30 3.55
CA ILE A 20 8.06 -11.06 4.32
C ILE A 20 8.31 -12.18 5.32
N ALA A 21 7.30 -12.58 6.11
CA ALA A 21 7.45 -13.61 7.12
C ALA A 21 7.80 -14.98 6.52
N GLU A 22 7.09 -15.37 5.46
CA GLU A 22 7.34 -16.64 4.76
C GLU A 22 8.72 -16.67 4.08
N TYR A 23 9.16 -15.54 3.51
CA TYR A 23 10.49 -15.43 2.95
C TYR A 23 11.58 -15.64 4.03
N LEU A 24 11.44 -15.00 5.18
CA LEU A 24 12.39 -15.14 6.29
C LEU A 24 12.46 -16.60 6.79
N VAL A 25 11.33 -17.32 6.83
CA VAL A 25 11.34 -18.78 7.12
C VAL A 25 12.08 -19.55 6.05
N LYS A 26 11.87 -19.27 4.76
CA LYS A 26 12.62 -19.92 3.65
C LYS A 26 14.13 -19.68 3.74
N LYS A 27 14.55 -18.55 4.32
CA LYS A 27 15.97 -18.22 4.58
C LYS A 27 16.52 -18.88 5.85
N GLY A 28 15.74 -19.74 6.52
CA GLY A 28 16.18 -20.50 7.71
C GLY A 28 16.05 -19.75 9.03
N HIS A 29 15.23 -18.68 9.09
CA HIS A 29 14.95 -17.97 10.34
C HIS A 29 13.76 -18.59 11.07
N ASP A 30 13.78 -18.54 12.41
CA ASP A 30 12.62 -18.88 13.26
C ASP A 30 11.74 -17.63 13.40
N VAL A 31 10.57 -17.65 12.79
CA VAL A 31 9.71 -16.47 12.68
C VAL A 31 8.44 -16.68 13.48
N THR A 32 8.18 -15.76 14.40
CA THR A 32 6.94 -15.67 15.17
C THR A 32 6.21 -14.37 14.85
N VAL A 33 4.93 -14.45 14.50
CA VAL A 33 4.08 -13.31 14.18
C VAL A 33 3.05 -13.12 15.31
N LEU A 34 2.96 -11.90 15.84
CA LEU A 34 1.87 -11.44 16.71
C LEU A 34 0.95 -10.52 15.92
N THR A 35 -0.30 -10.94 15.71
CA THR A 35 -1.26 -10.24 14.86
C THR A 35 -2.67 -10.23 15.45
N GLY A 36 -3.57 -9.45 14.86
CA GLY A 36 -5.01 -9.52 15.14
C GLY A 36 -5.71 -10.65 14.41
N LYS A 37 -6.88 -11.07 14.87
CA LYS A 37 -7.77 -11.93 14.07
C LYS A 37 -8.16 -11.21 12.78
N PRO A 38 -8.11 -11.87 11.60
CA PRO A 38 -8.31 -11.22 10.31
C PRO A 38 -9.73 -10.70 10.16
N ASN A 39 -9.84 -9.45 9.67
CA ASN A 39 -11.14 -8.77 9.54
C ASN A 39 -11.13 -7.67 8.46
N TYR A 40 -10.05 -7.50 7.72
CA TYR A 40 -9.90 -6.41 6.77
C TYR A 40 -10.83 -6.61 5.56
N GLY A 41 -11.73 -5.65 5.32
CA GLY A 41 -12.70 -5.72 4.22
C GLY A 41 -13.95 -6.59 4.46
N TYR A 42 -14.04 -7.32 5.59
CA TYR A 42 -15.13 -8.28 5.84
C TYR A 42 -16.20 -7.80 6.81
N TYR A 43 -16.03 -6.68 7.50
CA TYR A 43 -16.90 -6.16 8.56
C TYR A 43 -17.15 -7.13 9.76
N ARG A 44 -16.54 -8.29 9.74
CA ARG A 44 -16.56 -9.35 10.77
C ARG A 44 -15.19 -10.04 10.81
N ILE A 45 -14.96 -10.88 11.81
CA ILE A 45 -13.82 -11.81 11.76
C ILE A 45 -14.05 -12.78 10.58
N VAL A 46 -12.99 -13.07 9.85
CA VAL A 46 -13.03 -14.02 8.75
C VAL A 46 -13.48 -15.39 9.30
N PRO A 47 -14.46 -16.07 8.68
CA PRO A 47 -14.92 -17.39 9.12
C PRO A 47 -13.77 -18.37 9.31
N GLY A 48 -13.81 -19.12 10.41
CA GLY A 48 -12.75 -20.07 10.81
C GLY A 48 -11.64 -19.48 11.68
N TYR A 49 -11.58 -18.14 11.84
CA TYR A 49 -10.56 -17.48 12.69
C TYR A 49 -11.12 -16.97 14.03
N GLU A 50 -12.41 -17.16 14.31
CA GLU A 50 -13.06 -16.63 15.51
C GLU A 50 -12.43 -17.16 16.81
N HIS A 51 -12.03 -18.44 16.82
CA HIS A 51 -11.45 -19.13 17.98
C HIS A 51 -9.98 -19.53 17.76
N LEU A 52 -9.36 -19.12 16.64
CA LEU A 52 -8.00 -19.48 16.31
C LEU A 52 -7.01 -18.46 16.94
N ASP A 53 -6.40 -18.84 18.05
CA ASP A 53 -5.45 -17.98 18.78
C ASP A 53 -4.00 -18.30 18.47
N TYR A 54 -3.72 -19.51 17.93
CA TYR A 54 -2.39 -19.95 17.52
C TYR A 54 -2.48 -20.92 16.34
N GLU A 55 -1.56 -20.76 15.39
CA GLU A 55 -1.37 -21.69 14.28
C GLU A 55 0.07 -21.65 13.79
N VAL A 56 0.47 -22.66 13.03
CA VAL A 56 1.71 -22.65 12.22
C VAL A 56 1.29 -22.75 10.76
N LEU A 57 1.65 -21.74 9.98
CA LEU A 57 1.32 -21.67 8.56
C LEU A 57 2.60 -21.39 7.76
N ASN A 58 2.94 -22.26 6.80
CA ASN A 58 4.14 -22.15 5.97
C ASN A 58 5.44 -21.98 6.81
N GLY A 59 5.50 -22.63 7.98
CA GLY A 59 6.62 -22.57 8.91
C GLY A 59 6.63 -21.34 9.84
N VAL A 60 5.72 -20.40 9.67
CA VAL A 60 5.57 -19.22 10.53
C VAL A 60 4.68 -19.56 11.73
N LYS A 61 5.17 -19.29 12.95
CA LYS A 61 4.38 -19.38 14.19
C LYS A 61 3.52 -18.13 14.35
N ILE A 62 2.20 -18.25 14.43
CA ILE A 62 1.28 -17.12 14.41
C ILE A 62 0.44 -17.08 15.68
N TYR A 63 0.59 -16.04 16.47
CA TYR A 63 -0.29 -15.73 17.60
C TYR A 63 -1.32 -14.67 17.20
N ARG A 64 -2.60 -14.98 17.33
CA ARG A 64 -3.71 -14.09 17.00
C ARG A 64 -4.39 -13.57 18.25
N VAL A 65 -4.56 -12.26 18.33
CA VAL A 65 -5.30 -11.64 19.42
C VAL A 65 -6.69 -11.19 18.97
N ASN A 66 -7.64 -11.23 19.90
CA ASN A 66 -8.99 -10.77 19.62
C ASN A 66 -9.01 -9.28 19.28
N VAL A 67 -9.76 -8.93 18.25
CA VAL A 67 -9.99 -7.55 17.81
C VAL A 67 -11.50 -7.31 17.63
N ILE A 68 -11.93 -6.07 17.85
CA ILE A 68 -13.29 -5.64 17.48
C ILE A 68 -13.31 -5.42 15.97
N PRO A 69 -14.14 -6.14 15.18
CA PRO A 69 -14.16 -5.98 13.73
C PRO A 69 -14.58 -4.57 13.32
N ARG A 70 -14.08 -4.14 12.15
CA ARG A 70 -14.50 -2.88 11.53
C ARG A 70 -15.90 -3.03 10.95
N LYS A 71 -16.84 -2.14 11.32
CA LYS A 71 -18.24 -2.16 10.84
C LYS A 71 -18.55 -0.99 9.90
N GLY A 72 -17.55 -0.47 9.17
CA GLY A 72 -17.70 0.64 8.21
C GLY A 72 -17.81 2.03 8.84
N THR A 73 -17.97 2.17 10.17
CA THR A 73 -18.03 3.47 10.85
C THR A 73 -16.68 3.90 11.39
N LYS A 74 -16.41 5.22 11.45
CA LYS A 74 -15.16 5.77 12.01
C LYS A 74 -14.92 5.26 13.45
N MET A 75 -15.96 5.19 14.26
CA MET A 75 -15.87 4.70 15.64
C MET A 75 -15.49 3.21 15.71
N SER A 76 -16.00 2.37 14.80
CA SER A 76 -15.64 0.95 14.77
C SER A 76 -14.18 0.73 14.37
N ILE A 77 -13.65 1.60 13.50
CA ILE A 77 -12.22 1.59 13.13
C ILE A 77 -11.36 1.93 14.34
N VAL A 78 -11.70 2.97 15.10
CA VAL A 78 -10.98 3.33 16.34
C VAL A 78 -11.03 2.19 17.36
N LYS A 79 -12.20 1.57 17.58
CA LYS A 79 -12.36 0.42 18.48
C LYS A 79 -11.52 -0.79 18.03
N ASN A 80 -11.44 -1.04 16.71
CA ASN A 80 -10.60 -2.09 16.15
C ASN A 80 -9.13 -1.86 16.51
N TYR A 81 -8.62 -0.66 16.32
CA TYR A 81 -7.26 -0.28 16.63
C TYR A 81 -6.92 -0.41 18.13
N LEU A 82 -7.79 0.13 18.98
CA LEU A 82 -7.58 0.09 20.43
C LEU A 82 -7.66 -1.34 20.98
N SER A 83 -8.56 -2.19 20.44
CA SER A 83 -8.66 -3.59 20.85
C SER A 83 -7.42 -4.39 20.46
N PHE A 84 -6.88 -4.19 19.24
CA PHE A 84 -5.61 -4.78 18.86
C PHE A 84 -4.48 -4.34 19.78
N TRP A 85 -4.30 -3.04 19.93
CA TRP A 85 -3.26 -2.47 20.80
C TRP A 85 -3.27 -3.06 22.19
N LYS A 86 -4.45 -3.07 22.87
CA LYS A 86 -4.60 -3.59 24.23
C LYS A 86 -4.24 -5.08 24.31
N ASN A 87 -4.81 -5.88 23.41
CA ASN A 87 -4.68 -7.34 23.45
C ASN A 87 -3.27 -7.79 23.02
N ALA A 88 -2.68 -7.16 21.99
CA ALA A 88 -1.32 -7.44 21.58
C ALA A 88 -0.30 -7.03 22.65
N LYS A 89 -0.51 -5.88 23.34
CA LYS A 89 0.34 -5.46 24.47
C LYS A 89 0.29 -6.41 25.66
N ASN A 90 -0.84 -7.08 25.86
CA ASN A 90 -0.98 -8.11 26.91
C ASN A 90 -0.34 -9.44 26.48
N LYS A 91 -0.55 -9.84 25.22
CA LYS A 91 -0.02 -11.09 24.68
C LYS A 91 1.49 -11.07 24.57
N VAL A 92 2.10 -9.96 24.12
CA VAL A 92 3.56 -9.83 23.95
C VAL A 92 4.33 -10.05 25.25
N ASN A 93 3.73 -9.72 26.42
CA ASN A 93 4.37 -9.97 27.73
C ASN A 93 4.42 -11.44 28.12
N LYS A 94 3.61 -12.28 27.46
CA LYS A 94 3.45 -13.73 27.70
C LYS A 94 4.15 -14.57 26.64
N LEU A 95 4.91 -13.94 25.75
CA LEU A 95 5.79 -14.65 24.83
C LEU A 95 7.07 -14.95 25.59
N ASP A 96 7.35 -16.23 25.78
CA ASP A 96 8.49 -16.73 26.55
C ASP A 96 9.73 -16.99 25.67
N ASP A 97 9.63 -16.77 24.35
CA ASP A 97 10.74 -16.94 23.42
C ASP A 97 11.74 -15.80 23.51
N ASP A 98 13.02 -16.12 23.49
CA ASP A 98 14.10 -15.15 23.35
C ASP A 98 14.30 -14.81 21.88
N PHE A 99 13.77 -13.68 21.43
CA PHE A 99 13.95 -13.19 20.08
C PHE A 99 15.23 -12.37 19.96
N ASP A 100 15.90 -12.48 18.80
CA ASP A 100 17.11 -11.73 18.50
C ASP A 100 16.80 -10.30 18.02
N VAL A 101 15.66 -10.11 17.38
CA VAL A 101 15.24 -8.83 16.80
C VAL A 101 13.71 -8.76 16.72
N VAL A 102 13.17 -7.54 16.84
CA VAL A 102 11.75 -7.26 16.59
C VAL A 102 11.61 -6.53 15.27
N TYR A 103 10.71 -7.01 14.42
CA TYR A 103 10.28 -6.32 13.20
C TYR A 103 8.82 -5.91 13.31
N SER A 104 8.49 -4.71 12.89
CA SER A 104 7.09 -4.30 12.79
C SER A 104 6.82 -3.56 11.48
N MET A 105 5.61 -3.74 10.96
CA MET A 105 5.14 -3.01 9.80
C MET A 105 4.06 -2.02 10.26
N SER A 106 4.31 -0.73 10.05
CA SER A 106 3.37 0.32 10.43
C SER A 106 2.47 0.69 9.25
N LEU A 107 1.25 0.19 9.32
CA LEU A 107 0.09 0.78 8.69
C LEU A 107 -0.58 1.73 9.70
N SER A 108 -1.52 2.56 9.27
CA SER A 108 -2.33 3.35 10.21
C SER A 108 -3.17 2.46 11.14
N PRO A 109 -3.17 2.70 12.46
CA PRO A 109 -2.49 3.75 13.21
C PRO A 109 -1.14 3.31 13.79
N PHE A 110 -0.24 4.27 13.99
CA PHE A 110 1.08 4.01 14.57
C PHE A 110 1.07 3.35 15.96
N ILE A 111 -0.02 3.46 16.73
CA ILE A 111 -0.16 2.80 18.04
C ILE A 111 -0.06 1.27 17.94
N SER A 112 -0.33 0.70 16.75
CA SER A 112 -0.25 -0.74 16.48
C SER A 112 1.16 -1.32 16.69
N ILE A 113 2.22 -0.48 16.59
CA ILE A 113 3.60 -0.92 16.79
C ILE A 113 4.05 -0.87 18.25
N SER A 114 3.25 -0.28 19.16
CA SER A 114 3.65 -0.15 20.56
C SER A 114 3.88 -1.47 21.30
N PRO A 115 3.23 -2.60 20.97
CA PRO A 115 3.59 -3.91 21.52
C PRO A 115 5.01 -4.34 21.15
N ALA A 116 5.45 -4.08 19.89
CA ALA A 116 6.81 -4.33 19.43
C ALA A 116 7.83 -3.52 20.26
N ILE A 117 7.59 -2.22 20.41
CA ILE A 117 8.43 -1.31 21.21
C ILE A 117 8.53 -1.81 22.66
N LYS A 118 7.39 -2.23 23.23
CA LYS A 118 7.37 -2.74 24.61
C LYS A 118 8.23 -3.98 24.77
N TYR A 119 8.13 -4.93 23.83
CA TYR A 119 8.93 -6.15 23.86
C TYR A 119 10.42 -5.83 23.70
N ALA A 120 10.78 -5.07 22.68
CA ALA A 120 12.17 -4.71 22.40
C ALA A 120 12.84 -4.03 23.60
N LYS A 121 12.16 -3.07 24.25
CA LYS A 121 12.67 -2.40 25.45
C LYS A 121 12.81 -3.33 26.66
N LYS A 122 11.84 -4.22 26.89
CA LYS A 122 11.87 -5.17 28.01
C LYS A 122 13.05 -6.13 27.90
N HIS A 123 13.28 -6.64 26.68
CA HIS A 123 14.33 -7.64 26.42
C HIS A 123 15.66 -7.04 25.95
N LYS A 124 15.74 -5.70 25.80
CA LYS A 124 16.93 -4.95 25.36
C LYS A 124 17.44 -5.37 23.97
N ILE A 125 16.54 -5.78 23.10
CA ILE A 125 16.83 -6.14 21.70
C ILE A 125 16.41 -5.02 20.76
N LYS A 126 16.92 -5.04 19.53
CA LYS A 126 16.66 -3.99 18.54
C LYS A 126 15.29 -4.12 17.88
N HIS A 127 14.73 -2.98 17.52
CA HIS A 127 13.47 -2.88 16.82
C HIS A 127 13.64 -2.23 15.44
N VAL A 128 13.32 -2.98 14.40
CA VAL A 128 13.27 -2.53 13.00
C VAL A 128 11.82 -2.26 12.61
N LEU A 129 11.52 -1.02 12.27
CA LEU A 129 10.20 -0.59 11.81
C LEU A 129 10.19 -0.43 10.30
N HIS A 130 9.24 -1.06 9.59
CA HIS A 130 8.92 -0.72 8.20
C HIS A 130 7.75 0.25 8.20
N CYS A 131 8.02 1.51 7.91
CA CYS A 131 7.05 2.60 7.95
C CYS A 131 6.43 2.78 6.56
N LEU A 132 5.16 2.40 6.44
CA LEU A 132 4.39 2.52 5.20
C LEU A 132 3.51 3.78 5.20
N ASP A 133 3.08 4.21 6.38
CA ASP A 133 2.26 5.40 6.58
C ASP A 133 2.91 6.36 7.57
N LEU A 134 2.94 7.64 7.22
CA LEU A 134 3.42 8.70 8.13
C LEU A 134 2.31 9.14 9.09
N TRP A 135 2.64 9.26 10.37
CA TRP A 135 1.74 9.77 11.40
C TRP A 135 2.32 11.03 12.05
N PRO A 136 1.48 12.09 12.23
CA PRO A 136 0.01 12.13 12.10
C PRO A 136 -0.52 12.48 10.69
N GLU A 137 0.30 12.52 9.65
CA GLU A 137 -0.03 12.95 8.30
C GLU A 137 -1.23 12.16 7.72
N SER A 138 -1.26 10.83 7.96
CA SER A 138 -2.38 9.97 7.55
C SER A 138 -3.73 10.39 8.15
N VAL A 139 -3.73 11.02 9.34
CA VAL A 139 -4.97 11.50 9.98
C VAL A 139 -5.49 12.77 9.33
N VAL A 140 -4.57 13.64 8.87
CA VAL A 140 -4.93 14.87 8.13
C VAL A 140 -5.69 14.52 6.85
N ILE A 141 -5.24 13.51 6.13
CA ILE A 141 -5.86 13.05 4.88
C ILE A 141 -7.30 12.57 5.08
N THR A 142 -7.59 11.93 6.22
CA THR A 142 -8.96 11.50 6.53
C THR A 142 -9.90 12.67 6.84
N GLY A 143 -9.36 13.89 6.97
CA GLY A 143 -10.12 15.09 7.34
C GLY A 143 -10.52 15.15 8.82
N ILE A 144 -9.98 14.24 9.67
CA ILE A 144 -10.25 14.23 11.13
C ILE A 144 -9.55 15.42 11.81
N THR A 145 -8.40 15.83 11.28
CA THR A 145 -7.66 17.01 11.76
C THR A 145 -7.06 17.79 10.60
N LYS A 146 -6.53 18.97 10.90
CA LYS A 146 -5.78 19.81 9.95
C LYS A 146 -4.41 20.12 10.54
N TYR A 147 -3.44 20.43 9.68
CA TYR A 147 -2.12 20.89 10.10
C TYR A 147 -2.23 22.08 11.07
N GLY A 148 -1.36 22.10 12.08
CA GLY A 148 -1.29 23.20 13.05
C GLY A 148 -2.38 23.23 14.13
N THR A 149 -3.39 22.36 14.10
CA THR A 149 -4.39 22.26 15.17
C THR A 149 -3.78 21.68 16.45
N LEU A 150 -4.38 21.97 17.60
CA LEU A 150 -3.94 21.41 18.88
C LEU A 150 -3.92 19.86 18.83
N PHE A 151 -4.96 19.27 18.24
CA PHE A 151 -5.05 17.80 18.11
C PHE A 151 -3.94 17.23 17.21
N TYR A 152 -3.64 17.89 16.08
CA TYR A 152 -2.50 17.49 15.24
C TYR A 152 -1.18 17.57 16.00
N ASN A 153 -0.94 18.67 16.74
CA ASN A 153 0.30 18.86 17.49
C ASN A 153 0.47 17.82 18.62
N LEU A 154 -0.61 17.44 19.30
CA LEU A 154 -0.60 16.34 20.29
C LEU A 154 -0.25 15.00 19.64
N LEU A 155 -0.84 14.68 18.49
CA LEU A 155 -0.51 13.47 17.74
C LEU A 155 0.94 13.50 17.24
N LEU A 156 1.44 14.64 16.77
CA LEU A 156 2.82 14.80 16.33
C LEU A 156 3.82 14.60 17.48
N MET A 157 3.54 15.17 18.66
CA MET A 157 4.35 14.98 19.86
C MET A 157 4.41 13.49 20.24
N TRP A 158 3.29 12.81 20.16
CA TRP A 158 3.20 11.38 20.44
C TRP A 158 3.94 10.52 19.40
N SER A 159 3.78 10.86 18.12
CA SER A 159 4.50 10.23 17.01
C SER A 159 6.02 10.39 17.17
N LYS A 160 6.50 11.60 17.52
CA LYS A 160 7.90 11.85 17.82
C LYS A 160 8.43 10.91 18.91
N LYS A 161 7.71 10.80 20.04
CA LYS A 161 8.10 9.93 21.15
C LYS A 161 8.22 8.46 20.72
N ILE A 162 7.32 8.00 19.86
CA ILE A 162 7.32 6.63 19.33
C ILE A 162 8.49 6.44 18.37
N TYR A 163 8.61 7.27 17.35
CA TYR A 163 9.66 7.11 16.32
C TYR A 163 11.09 7.23 16.90
N HIS A 164 11.31 8.10 17.88
CA HIS A 164 12.60 8.18 18.57
C HIS A 164 12.95 6.95 19.41
N SER A 165 12.00 6.04 19.63
CA SER A 165 12.26 4.79 20.36
C SER A 165 12.58 3.60 19.46
N ILE A 166 12.71 3.82 18.15
CA ILE A 166 12.99 2.81 17.15
C ILE A 166 14.48 2.84 16.80
N ASP A 167 15.09 1.68 16.66
CA ASP A 167 16.52 1.56 16.35
C ASP A 167 16.79 1.70 14.85
N ARG A 168 15.89 1.20 14.01
CA ARG A 168 15.99 1.27 12.53
C ARG A 168 14.63 1.48 11.90
N ILE A 169 14.53 2.44 10.97
CA ILE A 169 13.30 2.75 10.25
C ILE A 169 13.53 2.50 8.76
N LEU A 170 12.82 1.52 8.21
CA LEU A 170 12.74 1.30 6.78
C LEU A 170 11.55 2.12 6.25
N VAL A 171 11.78 2.97 5.28
CA VAL A 171 10.74 3.84 4.70
C VAL A 171 10.36 3.37 3.31
N SER A 172 9.06 3.37 3.01
CA SER A 172 8.53 2.91 1.73
C SER A 172 8.71 3.90 0.58
N SER A 173 9.14 5.13 0.88
CA SER A 173 9.34 6.20 -0.11
C SER A 173 10.51 7.09 0.30
N PRO A 174 11.37 7.55 -0.63
CA PRO A 174 12.53 8.39 -0.33
C PRO A 174 12.17 9.69 0.42
N SER A 175 11.09 10.35 0.05
CA SER A 175 10.62 11.59 0.71
C SER A 175 10.26 11.41 2.19
N PHE A 176 10.01 10.17 2.63
CA PHE A 176 9.78 9.90 4.05
C PHE A 176 11.04 10.11 4.90
N MET A 177 12.25 9.94 4.32
CA MET A 177 13.49 10.27 5.02
C MET A 177 13.54 11.76 5.38
N GLU A 178 13.09 12.65 4.46
CA GLU A 178 12.99 14.09 4.73
C GLU A 178 11.97 14.37 5.86
N TYR A 179 10.86 13.66 5.88
CA TYR A 179 9.87 13.77 6.96
C TYR A 179 10.49 13.43 8.32
N PHE A 180 11.20 12.31 8.41
CA PHE A 180 11.87 11.91 9.65
C PHE A 180 12.94 12.91 10.08
N LYS A 181 13.71 13.45 9.15
CA LYS A 181 14.72 14.49 9.41
C LYS A 181 14.07 15.82 9.84
N ASN A 182 13.11 16.32 9.04
CA ASN A 182 12.64 17.70 9.16
C ASN A 182 11.45 17.86 10.11
N ILE A 183 10.56 16.89 10.22
CA ILE A 183 9.34 16.97 11.03
C ILE A 183 9.50 16.22 12.34
N ILE A 184 9.94 14.95 12.29
CA ILE A 184 10.17 14.13 13.47
C ILE A 184 11.43 14.55 14.21
N LYS A 185 12.41 15.18 13.49
CA LYS A 185 13.69 15.65 14.04
C LYS A 185 14.62 14.51 14.49
N ILE A 186 14.66 13.42 13.74
CA ILE A 186 15.68 12.37 13.92
C ILE A 186 17.02 12.93 13.42
N LYS A 187 17.98 13.02 14.33
CA LYS A 187 19.31 13.61 14.04
C LYS A 187 20.25 12.63 13.35
N ASN A 188 20.15 11.34 13.68
CA ASN A 188 21.02 10.32 13.08
C ASN A 188 20.37 9.83 11.77
N GLU A 189 20.89 10.29 10.63
CA GLU A 189 20.40 9.95 9.30
C GLU A 189 20.51 8.44 9.00
N ASN A 190 21.44 7.74 9.65
CA ASN A 190 21.61 6.29 9.49
C ASN A 190 20.48 5.46 10.07
N ILE A 191 19.57 6.05 10.86
CA ILE A 191 18.40 5.34 11.39
C ILE A 191 17.38 5.04 10.29
N CYS A 192 17.24 5.91 9.28
CA CYS A 192 16.29 5.76 8.18
C CYS A 192 16.97 5.18 6.94
N LYS A 193 16.28 4.24 6.27
CA LYS A 193 16.72 3.67 4.98
C LYS A 193 15.52 3.45 4.07
N PHE A 194 15.66 3.82 2.80
CA PHE A 194 14.65 3.51 1.80
C PHE A 194 14.67 2.02 1.46
N VAL A 195 13.55 1.37 1.74
CA VAL A 195 13.25 -0.01 1.36
C VAL A 195 11.78 -0.04 0.96
N PRO A 196 11.47 -0.24 -0.33
CA PRO A 196 10.10 -0.30 -0.81
C PRO A 196 9.31 -1.43 -0.12
N GLN A 197 7.99 -1.34 -0.21
CA GLN A 197 7.14 -2.45 0.21
C GLN A 197 7.17 -3.56 -0.86
N PRO A 198 7.28 -4.85 -0.47
CA PRO A 198 7.15 -5.95 -1.44
C PRO A 198 5.77 -5.95 -2.09
N THR A 199 5.73 -6.23 -3.38
CA THR A 199 4.48 -6.40 -4.13
C THR A 199 3.80 -7.70 -3.71
N LEU A 200 2.47 -7.71 -3.62
CA LEU A 200 1.72 -8.93 -3.30
C LEU A 200 1.95 -9.97 -4.40
N GLU A 201 2.45 -11.14 -4.01
CA GLU A 201 2.56 -12.27 -4.92
C GLU A 201 1.16 -12.83 -5.23
N THR A 202 0.91 -13.02 -6.50
CA THR A 202 -0.29 -13.73 -6.96
C THR A 202 0.14 -15.07 -7.55
N LYS A 203 -0.22 -16.16 -6.89
CA LYS A 203 0.14 -17.53 -7.29
C LYS A 203 -0.48 -18.03 -8.60
N ASN A 204 -1.23 -17.21 -9.33
CA ASN A 204 -1.90 -17.66 -10.55
C ASN A 204 -1.11 -17.29 -11.81
N ASN A 205 -0.46 -18.28 -12.38
CA ASN A 205 0.02 -18.30 -13.76
C ASN A 205 -1.11 -18.65 -14.76
N SER A 206 -2.37 -18.26 -14.49
CA SER A 206 -3.40 -18.49 -15.48
C SER A 206 -3.15 -17.59 -16.69
N ASN A 207 -3.14 -18.20 -17.87
CA ASN A 207 -3.08 -17.46 -19.14
C ASN A 207 -4.41 -16.72 -19.45
N ASP A 208 -5.34 -16.71 -18.52
CA ASP A 208 -6.63 -16.04 -18.66
C ASP A 208 -6.47 -14.54 -18.85
N TYR A 209 -7.21 -13.99 -19.77
CA TYR A 209 -7.28 -12.55 -20.03
C TYR A 209 -8.72 -12.15 -20.31
N PHE A 210 -8.99 -10.87 -20.08
CA PHE A 210 -10.26 -10.27 -20.47
C PHE A 210 -10.16 -9.81 -21.93
N GLU A 211 -11.17 -10.15 -22.74
CA GLU A 211 -11.27 -9.69 -24.13
C GLU A 211 -11.96 -8.34 -24.16
N TYR A 212 -11.26 -7.37 -24.72
CA TYR A 212 -11.77 -6.02 -24.90
C TYR A 212 -12.36 -5.82 -26.29
N ASP A 213 -13.32 -4.92 -26.37
CA ASP A 213 -13.80 -4.41 -27.65
C ASP A 213 -12.70 -3.56 -28.29
N LYS A 214 -12.18 -4.00 -29.44
CA LYS A 214 -11.06 -3.39 -30.15
C LYS A 214 -11.39 -2.05 -30.79
N ASP A 215 -12.67 -1.70 -30.90
CA ASP A 215 -13.10 -0.40 -31.39
C ASP A 215 -12.83 0.74 -30.37
N TYR A 216 -12.50 0.39 -29.14
CA TYR A 216 -12.24 1.31 -28.06
C TYR A 216 -10.79 1.21 -27.58
N LEU A 217 -10.25 2.34 -27.13
CA LEU A 217 -9.08 2.32 -26.26
C LEU A 217 -9.54 1.93 -24.85
N ASN A 218 -8.91 0.90 -24.29
CA ASN A 218 -9.33 0.24 -23.05
C ASN A 218 -8.34 0.52 -21.95
N PHE A 219 -8.77 1.24 -20.94
CA PHE A 219 -7.95 1.63 -19.78
C PHE A 219 -8.43 0.94 -18.52
N VAL A 220 -7.51 0.61 -17.62
CA VAL A 220 -7.85 -0.02 -16.35
C VAL A 220 -7.32 0.80 -15.18
N TYR A 221 -8.17 1.02 -14.20
CA TYR A 221 -7.81 1.46 -12.87
C TYR A 221 -8.07 0.35 -11.87
N CYS A 222 -7.06 0.01 -11.06
CA CYS A 222 -7.21 -0.98 -10.00
C CYS A 222 -6.68 -0.45 -8.67
N GLY A 223 -7.55 -0.37 -7.66
CA GLY A 223 -7.15 0.04 -6.31
C GLY A 223 -8.24 0.72 -5.51
N ASN A 224 -7.84 1.40 -4.42
CA ASN A 224 -8.77 2.13 -3.57
C ASN A 224 -9.46 3.28 -4.33
N ILE A 225 -10.79 3.37 -4.23
CA ILE A 225 -11.59 4.46 -4.80
C ILE A 225 -11.77 5.53 -3.72
N GLY A 226 -10.73 6.32 -3.50
CA GLY A 226 -10.65 7.31 -2.43
C GLY A 226 -10.37 8.73 -2.91
N LYS A 227 -10.40 9.68 -1.97
CA LYS A 227 -10.18 11.10 -2.26
C LYS A 227 -8.79 11.40 -2.81
N LEU A 228 -7.77 10.67 -2.32
CA LEU A 228 -6.38 10.84 -2.75
C LEU A 228 -6.11 10.32 -4.17
N GLN A 229 -6.92 9.38 -4.65
CA GLN A 229 -6.73 8.78 -5.97
C GLN A 229 -7.26 9.64 -7.12
N ASN A 230 -7.65 10.87 -6.82
CA ASN A 230 -8.12 11.87 -7.80
C ASN A 230 -9.28 11.39 -8.69
N ILE A 231 -10.15 10.52 -8.15
CA ILE A 231 -11.28 9.94 -8.87
C ILE A 231 -12.24 10.98 -9.44
N PRO A 232 -12.60 12.08 -8.73
CA PRO A 232 -13.47 13.09 -9.30
C PRO A 232 -12.92 13.69 -10.61
N ASN A 233 -11.66 14.10 -10.63
CA ASN A 233 -11.07 14.70 -11.84
C ASN A 233 -10.90 13.66 -12.98
N LEU A 234 -10.67 12.39 -12.64
CA LEU A 234 -10.68 11.32 -13.63
C LEU A 234 -12.04 11.18 -14.31
N ILE A 235 -13.16 11.20 -13.56
CA ILE A 235 -14.51 11.08 -14.12
C ILE A 235 -14.81 12.27 -15.04
N GLU A 236 -14.52 13.50 -14.61
CA GLU A 236 -14.68 14.68 -15.44
C GLU A 236 -13.83 14.62 -16.71
N ALA A 237 -12.60 14.15 -16.61
CA ALA A 237 -11.74 13.95 -17.79
C ALA A 237 -12.32 12.90 -18.76
N ILE A 238 -12.81 11.77 -18.24
CA ILE A 238 -13.44 10.74 -19.09
C ILE A 238 -14.65 11.31 -19.81
N LYS A 239 -15.52 12.08 -19.13
CA LYS A 239 -16.64 12.77 -19.74
C LYS A 239 -16.23 13.63 -20.94
N ILE A 240 -15.16 14.41 -20.82
CA ILE A 240 -14.63 15.21 -21.93
C ILE A 240 -14.08 14.31 -23.05
N LEU A 241 -13.35 13.26 -22.68
CA LEU A 241 -12.71 12.36 -23.64
C LEU A 241 -13.71 11.58 -24.50
N THR A 242 -14.92 11.28 -24.00
CA THR A 242 -15.96 10.60 -24.78
C THR A 242 -16.40 11.36 -26.04
N TYR A 243 -16.26 12.69 -26.05
CA TYR A 243 -16.52 13.53 -27.23
C TYR A 243 -15.34 13.57 -28.22
N LYS A 244 -14.15 13.07 -27.82
CA LYS A 244 -12.91 13.17 -28.60
C LYS A 244 -12.43 11.83 -29.14
N MET A 245 -12.75 10.73 -28.44
CA MET A 245 -12.28 9.41 -28.80
C MET A 245 -13.16 8.29 -28.22
N LYS A 246 -13.17 7.13 -28.87
CA LYS A 246 -13.83 5.93 -28.32
C LYS A 246 -12.99 5.34 -27.20
N ILE A 247 -13.42 5.49 -25.93
CA ILE A 247 -12.70 4.99 -24.75
C ILE A 247 -13.61 4.17 -23.85
N ARG A 248 -13.02 3.18 -23.18
CA ARG A 248 -13.61 2.46 -22.06
C ARG A 248 -12.64 2.41 -20.87
N PHE A 249 -13.18 2.67 -19.71
CA PHE A 249 -12.49 2.60 -18.44
C PHE A 249 -13.05 1.48 -17.57
N TYR A 250 -12.21 0.55 -17.16
CA TYR A 250 -12.57 -0.54 -16.26
C TYR A 250 -12.03 -0.20 -14.88
N ILE A 251 -12.93 0.04 -13.92
CA ILE A 251 -12.58 0.45 -12.57
C ILE A 251 -12.77 -0.72 -11.60
N ILE A 252 -11.67 -1.19 -11.02
CA ILE A 252 -11.61 -2.31 -10.07
C ILE A 252 -11.22 -1.76 -8.70
N GLY A 253 -12.05 -2.02 -7.68
CA GLY A 253 -11.74 -1.66 -6.31
C GLY A 253 -12.95 -1.26 -5.47
N LEU A 254 -12.67 -0.87 -4.23
CA LEU A 254 -13.61 -0.29 -3.29
C LEU A 254 -13.01 0.98 -2.68
N GLY A 255 -13.83 1.78 -2.03
CA GLY A 255 -13.35 2.95 -1.30
C GLY A 255 -14.46 3.92 -0.94
N ALA A 256 -14.09 4.97 -0.25
CA ALA A 256 -15.04 5.96 0.28
C ALA A 256 -15.80 6.75 -0.80
N LEU A 257 -15.29 6.77 -2.04
CA LEU A 257 -15.93 7.45 -3.17
C LEU A 257 -16.66 6.48 -4.12
N LYS A 258 -16.91 5.22 -3.70
CA LYS A 258 -17.64 4.25 -4.54
C LYS A 258 -19.01 4.77 -4.95
N ASP A 259 -19.81 5.23 -3.98
CA ASP A 259 -21.18 5.68 -4.25
C ASP A 259 -21.19 6.95 -5.12
N TYR A 260 -20.24 7.87 -4.87
CA TYR A 260 -19.99 9.04 -5.72
C TYR A 260 -19.63 8.62 -7.17
N LEU A 261 -18.78 7.62 -7.36
CA LEU A 261 -18.43 7.11 -8.69
C LEU A 261 -19.67 6.60 -9.42
N ILE A 262 -20.50 5.78 -8.78
CA ILE A 262 -21.72 5.20 -9.35
C ILE A 262 -22.72 6.31 -9.71
N GLU A 263 -22.93 7.28 -8.81
CA GLU A 263 -23.80 8.44 -9.03
C GLU A 263 -23.35 9.24 -10.26
N LYS A 264 -22.04 9.54 -10.37
CA LYS A 264 -21.52 10.35 -11.49
C LYS A 264 -21.52 9.60 -12.83
N ILE A 265 -21.34 8.29 -12.84
CA ILE A 265 -21.50 7.47 -14.05
C ILE A 265 -22.92 7.66 -14.60
N SER A 266 -23.94 7.55 -13.77
CA SER A 266 -25.34 7.72 -14.18
C SER A 266 -25.68 9.17 -14.53
N GLU A 267 -25.27 10.15 -13.73
CA GLU A 267 -25.50 11.57 -13.97
C GLU A 267 -24.95 12.05 -15.32
N TYR A 268 -23.79 11.51 -15.72
CA TYR A 268 -23.11 11.91 -16.96
C TYR A 268 -23.39 10.98 -18.15
N ASN A 269 -24.24 9.96 -17.98
CA ASN A 269 -24.56 8.93 -18.99
C ASN A 269 -23.28 8.21 -19.51
N LEU A 270 -22.39 7.81 -18.57
CA LEU A 270 -21.10 7.19 -18.88
C LEU A 270 -21.10 5.67 -18.72
N GLU A 271 -22.25 4.99 -18.64
CA GLU A 271 -22.37 3.54 -18.41
C GLU A 271 -21.65 2.71 -19.49
N ASN A 272 -21.58 3.22 -20.72
CA ASN A 272 -20.87 2.58 -21.83
C ASN A 272 -19.35 2.86 -21.82
N ASN A 273 -18.89 3.85 -21.04
CA ASN A 273 -17.51 4.30 -21.01
C ASN A 273 -16.80 3.96 -19.69
N ILE A 274 -17.52 3.86 -18.57
CA ILE A 274 -16.97 3.49 -17.28
C ILE A 274 -17.66 2.23 -16.78
N ILE A 275 -16.92 1.12 -16.77
CA ILE A 275 -17.37 -0.18 -16.32
C ILE A 275 -16.85 -0.40 -14.90
N TYR A 276 -17.71 -0.24 -13.89
CA TYR A 276 -17.35 -0.48 -12.51
C TYR A 276 -17.49 -1.98 -12.16
N LEU A 277 -16.37 -2.62 -11.83
CA LEU A 277 -16.28 -4.08 -11.61
C LEU A 277 -16.28 -4.49 -10.13
N GLY A 278 -16.34 -3.51 -9.21
CA GLY A 278 -16.23 -3.81 -7.78
C GLY A 278 -14.84 -4.28 -7.35
N ALA A 279 -14.74 -4.85 -6.15
CA ALA A 279 -13.50 -5.42 -5.67
C ALA A 279 -13.24 -6.78 -6.33
N LYS A 280 -11.98 -7.00 -6.71
CA LYS A 280 -11.51 -8.27 -7.25
C LYS A 280 -10.21 -8.69 -6.58
N PRO A 281 -9.97 -10.00 -6.38
CA PRO A 281 -8.64 -10.49 -5.99
C PRO A 281 -7.58 -10.03 -6.99
N ALA A 282 -6.33 -9.86 -6.54
CA ALA A 282 -5.24 -9.40 -7.40
C ALA A 282 -5.01 -10.32 -8.63
N SER A 283 -5.21 -11.63 -8.46
CA SER A 283 -5.13 -12.61 -9.55
C SER A 283 -6.21 -12.39 -10.62
N GLU A 284 -7.42 -12.00 -10.23
CA GLU A 284 -8.50 -11.70 -11.16
C GLU A 284 -8.30 -10.33 -11.82
N ALA A 285 -7.82 -9.32 -11.06
CA ALA A 285 -7.51 -8.01 -11.60
C ALA A 285 -6.48 -8.06 -12.73
N ARG A 286 -5.47 -8.93 -12.64
CA ARG A 286 -4.45 -9.13 -13.69
C ARG A 286 -5.03 -9.56 -15.04
N LYS A 287 -6.15 -10.27 -15.07
CA LYS A 287 -6.81 -10.64 -16.32
C LYS A 287 -7.21 -9.41 -17.14
N TYR A 288 -7.60 -8.34 -16.44
CA TYR A 288 -7.93 -7.05 -17.08
C TYR A 288 -6.69 -6.27 -17.52
N PHE A 289 -5.53 -6.47 -16.90
CA PHE A 289 -4.34 -5.73 -17.31
C PHE A 289 -3.74 -6.22 -18.61
N LYS A 290 -3.81 -7.54 -18.87
CA LYS A 290 -3.07 -8.21 -19.94
C LYS A 290 -3.29 -7.59 -21.33
N ASN A 291 -4.53 -7.29 -21.68
CA ASN A 291 -4.90 -6.75 -22.97
C ASN A 291 -5.33 -5.27 -22.92
N ALA A 292 -5.23 -4.60 -21.77
CA ALA A 292 -5.49 -3.17 -21.69
C ALA A 292 -4.45 -2.37 -22.48
N ASP A 293 -4.86 -1.26 -23.07
CA ASP A 293 -3.94 -0.34 -23.76
C ASP A 293 -3.01 0.34 -22.77
N ALA A 294 -3.53 0.82 -21.62
CA ALA A 294 -2.74 1.34 -20.53
C ALA A 294 -3.46 1.22 -19.17
N LEU A 295 -2.68 1.35 -18.10
CA LEU A 295 -3.18 1.41 -16.72
C LEU A 295 -3.15 2.85 -16.22
N TYR A 296 -4.22 3.28 -15.55
CA TYR A 296 -4.29 4.62 -14.99
C TYR A 296 -3.87 4.66 -13.53
N LEU A 297 -2.96 5.57 -13.21
CA LEU A 297 -2.47 5.82 -11.86
C LEU A 297 -2.80 7.26 -11.45
N GLY A 298 -3.73 7.43 -10.52
CA GLY A 298 -4.06 8.73 -9.92
C GLY A 298 -3.66 8.79 -8.45
N LEU A 299 -2.92 9.84 -8.07
CA LEU A 299 -2.61 10.19 -6.69
C LEU A 299 -2.41 11.72 -6.60
N LYS A 300 -3.18 12.38 -5.74
CA LYS A 300 -3.03 13.82 -5.52
C LYS A 300 -1.68 14.13 -4.89
N ASP A 301 -0.98 15.12 -5.43
CA ASP A 301 0.29 15.62 -4.91
C ASP A 301 0.04 16.58 -3.73
N GLU A 302 -0.51 16.03 -2.64
CA GLU A 302 -0.86 16.79 -1.43
C GLU A 302 -0.06 16.30 -0.22
N GLY A 303 0.74 17.18 0.37
CA GLY A 303 1.54 16.89 1.57
C GLY A 303 2.54 15.74 1.39
N PHE A 304 3.00 15.14 2.48
CA PHE A 304 3.93 14.02 2.42
C PHE A 304 3.31 12.73 1.88
N VAL A 305 2.01 12.55 2.04
CA VAL A 305 1.34 11.32 1.60
C VAL A 305 1.15 11.29 0.09
N GLY A 306 0.96 12.45 -0.54
CA GLY A 306 0.94 12.58 -2.00
C GLY A 306 2.30 12.30 -2.65
N LYS A 307 3.38 12.36 -1.88
CA LYS A 307 4.74 12.07 -2.36
C LYS A 307 5.13 10.60 -2.36
N THR A 308 4.24 9.70 -1.94
CA THR A 308 4.55 8.26 -1.78
C THR A 308 4.75 7.53 -3.10
N ILE A 309 5.48 6.41 -3.06
CA ILE A 309 5.45 5.36 -4.07
C ILE A 309 4.30 4.40 -3.70
N PRO A 310 3.13 4.48 -4.35
CA PRO A 310 2.02 3.61 -4.01
C PRO A 310 2.26 2.19 -4.54
N ASN A 311 1.85 1.15 -3.79
CA ASN A 311 1.94 -0.25 -4.23
C ASN A 311 1.29 -0.52 -5.59
N LYS A 312 0.33 0.28 -5.95
CA LYS A 312 -0.35 0.24 -7.25
C LYS A 312 0.63 0.49 -8.40
N LEU A 313 1.60 1.41 -8.23
CA LEU A 313 2.62 1.68 -9.22
C LEU A 313 3.48 0.44 -9.47
N THR A 314 4.03 -0.15 -8.41
CA THR A 314 4.89 -1.34 -8.55
C THR A 314 4.11 -2.54 -9.11
N PHE A 315 2.84 -2.67 -8.74
CA PHE A 315 1.96 -3.70 -9.30
C PHE A 315 1.68 -3.50 -10.79
N TYR A 316 1.53 -2.25 -11.24
CA TYR A 316 1.34 -1.94 -12.66
C TYR A 316 2.61 -2.19 -13.47
N MET A 317 3.76 -1.74 -12.98
CA MET A 317 5.06 -1.97 -13.62
C MET A 317 5.36 -3.48 -13.76
N GLN A 318 5.06 -4.27 -12.73
CA GLN A 318 5.20 -5.74 -12.76
C GLN A 318 4.40 -6.40 -13.87
N ASN A 319 3.30 -5.80 -14.29
CA ASN A 319 2.43 -6.34 -15.34
C ASN A 319 2.80 -5.84 -16.75
N ALA A 320 3.94 -5.18 -16.91
CA ALA A 320 4.48 -4.75 -18.20
C ALA A 320 3.43 -4.01 -19.07
N LYS A 321 2.85 -2.92 -18.53
CA LYS A 321 1.89 -2.09 -19.24
C LYS A 321 2.32 -0.63 -19.26
N PRO A 322 1.98 0.12 -20.32
CA PRO A 322 2.10 1.57 -20.28
C PRO A 322 1.25 2.14 -19.14
N ILE A 323 1.71 3.23 -18.56
CA ILE A 323 0.98 3.89 -17.46
C ILE A 323 0.61 5.32 -17.90
N ILE A 324 -0.63 5.71 -17.68
CA ILE A 324 -1.04 7.13 -17.71
C ILE A 324 -1.16 7.56 -16.25
N ALA A 325 -0.35 8.55 -15.85
CA ALA A 325 -0.19 8.89 -14.45
C ALA A 325 -0.49 10.36 -14.16
N SER A 326 -1.51 10.61 -13.35
CA SER A 326 -1.80 11.91 -12.72
C SER A 326 -1.23 11.90 -11.31
N ILE A 327 0.07 12.27 -11.18
CA ILE A 327 0.83 12.01 -9.96
C ILE A 327 2.00 12.99 -9.78
N GLY A 328 2.41 13.18 -8.52
CA GLY A 328 3.61 13.93 -8.14
C GLY A 328 4.61 13.10 -7.32
N GLY A 329 5.50 13.79 -6.63
CA GLY A 329 6.43 13.21 -5.66
C GLY A 329 7.35 12.10 -6.17
N ASP A 330 7.68 11.16 -5.27
CA ASP A 330 8.62 10.06 -5.55
C ASP A 330 8.12 9.13 -6.67
N ALA A 331 6.81 8.92 -6.77
CA ALA A 331 6.23 8.07 -7.80
C ALA A 331 6.36 8.70 -9.20
N LYS A 332 6.27 10.03 -9.31
CA LYS A 332 6.57 10.74 -10.57
C LYS A 332 8.03 10.53 -10.97
N GLN A 333 8.96 10.62 -10.00
CA GLN A 333 10.37 10.40 -10.26
C GLN A 333 10.65 8.98 -10.79
N VAL A 334 10.06 7.96 -10.16
CA VAL A 334 10.13 6.56 -10.62
C VAL A 334 9.65 6.42 -12.07
N LEU A 335 8.54 7.07 -12.43
CA LEU A 335 7.97 6.99 -13.78
C LEU A 335 8.80 7.77 -14.81
N LEU A 336 9.44 8.86 -14.43
CA LEU A 336 10.39 9.57 -15.28
C LEU A 336 11.65 8.74 -15.55
N GLU A 337 12.17 8.08 -14.53
CA GLU A 337 13.35 7.21 -14.66
C GLU A 337 13.06 5.93 -15.46
N SER A 338 11.84 5.37 -15.36
CA SER A 338 11.46 4.19 -16.13
C SER A 338 11.12 4.52 -17.58
N GLU A 339 10.79 5.77 -17.93
CA GLU A 339 10.26 6.15 -19.24
C GLU A 339 9.05 5.32 -19.70
N GLY A 340 8.30 4.76 -18.75
CA GLY A 340 7.18 3.85 -19.00
C GLY A 340 5.80 4.49 -18.88
N ALA A 341 5.70 5.85 -18.84
CA ALA A 341 4.43 6.52 -18.57
C ALA A 341 4.26 7.83 -19.33
N VAL A 342 3.00 8.17 -19.62
CA VAL A 342 2.58 9.54 -19.90
C VAL A 342 2.16 10.17 -18.57
N ILE A 343 2.86 11.23 -18.15
CA ILE A 343 2.69 11.85 -16.83
C ILE A 343 2.01 13.21 -16.97
N CYS A 344 1.04 13.48 -16.12
CA CYS A 344 0.36 14.78 -16.06
C CYS A 344 0.19 15.25 -14.61
N ASP A 345 -0.23 16.51 -14.46
CA ASP A 345 -0.71 17.04 -13.19
C ASP A 345 -2.09 16.47 -12.80
N ASN A 346 -2.58 16.88 -11.63
CA ASN A 346 -3.85 16.37 -11.12
C ASN A 346 -5.10 17.12 -11.66
N SER A 347 -4.95 18.08 -12.60
CA SER A 347 -6.08 18.79 -13.21
C SER A 347 -6.86 17.93 -14.21
N VAL A 348 -8.11 18.29 -14.45
CA VAL A 348 -8.92 17.63 -15.47
C VAL A 348 -8.30 17.79 -16.86
N GLU A 349 -7.83 19.00 -17.17
CA GLU A 349 -7.19 19.35 -18.45
C GLU A 349 -5.87 18.57 -18.63
N GLY A 350 -5.07 18.42 -17.56
CA GLY A 350 -3.83 17.63 -17.59
C GLY A 350 -4.12 16.18 -17.89
N ILE A 351 -5.13 15.59 -17.23
CA ILE A 351 -5.55 14.20 -17.47
C ILE A 351 -6.03 14.03 -18.92
N VAL A 352 -6.89 14.91 -19.43
CA VAL A 352 -7.40 14.85 -20.82
C VAL A 352 -6.23 14.87 -21.81
N LYS A 353 -5.29 15.81 -21.66
CA LYS A 353 -4.11 15.91 -22.53
C LYS A 353 -3.25 14.65 -22.50
N ALA A 354 -3.08 14.03 -21.33
CA ALA A 354 -2.29 12.81 -21.22
C ALA A 354 -2.91 11.63 -22.00
N PHE A 355 -4.24 11.50 -21.98
CA PHE A 355 -4.93 10.48 -22.79
C PHE A 355 -4.89 10.79 -24.29
N GLU A 356 -4.99 12.05 -24.69
CA GLU A 356 -4.82 12.47 -26.07
C GLU A 356 -3.38 12.17 -26.54
N GLN A 357 -2.38 12.52 -25.75
CA GLN A 357 -0.97 12.21 -26.04
C GLN A 357 -0.74 10.70 -26.18
N PHE A 358 -1.29 9.89 -25.27
CA PHE A 358 -1.16 8.43 -25.33
C PHE A 358 -1.80 7.84 -26.59
N LYS A 359 -2.95 8.37 -27.02
CA LYS A 359 -3.62 7.96 -28.26
C LYS A 359 -2.75 8.16 -29.49
N GLU A 360 -1.97 9.25 -29.55
CA GLU A 360 -1.10 9.59 -30.69
C GLU A 360 0.19 8.77 -30.73
N LEU A 361 0.51 7.99 -29.67
CA LEU A 361 1.68 7.11 -29.68
C LEU A 361 1.46 5.91 -30.61
N ASP A 362 2.50 5.57 -31.35
CA ASP A 362 2.53 4.34 -32.16
C ASP A 362 2.68 3.08 -31.27
N GLU A 363 2.34 1.92 -31.80
CA GLU A 363 2.43 0.66 -31.06
C GLU A 363 3.86 0.33 -30.58
N PRO A 364 4.93 0.52 -31.39
CA PRO A 364 6.30 0.33 -30.88
C PRO A 364 6.65 1.18 -29.66
N SER A 365 6.17 2.44 -29.61
CA SER A 365 6.38 3.32 -28.45
C SER A 365 5.64 2.80 -27.21
N LYS A 366 4.40 2.32 -27.34
CA LYS A 366 3.64 1.72 -26.24
C LYS A 366 4.27 0.42 -25.74
N GLU A 367 4.76 -0.42 -26.65
CA GLU A 367 5.49 -1.64 -26.30
C GLU A 367 6.79 -1.32 -25.55
N LYS A 368 7.54 -0.33 -25.99
CA LYS A 368 8.74 0.14 -25.32
C LYS A 368 8.43 0.64 -23.90
N MET A 369 7.37 1.43 -23.72
CA MET A 369 6.92 1.86 -22.38
C MET A 369 6.60 0.67 -21.45
N SER A 370 5.96 -0.36 -22.00
CA SER A 370 5.64 -1.59 -21.26
C SER A 370 6.90 -2.32 -20.80
N LEU A 371 7.85 -2.51 -21.68
CA LEU A 371 9.13 -3.15 -21.41
C LEU A 371 9.94 -2.36 -20.36
N ASN A 372 10.06 -1.06 -20.56
CA ASN A 372 10.74 -0.15 -19.65
C ASN A 372 10.19 -0.24 -18.21
N ASN A 373 8.88 -0.26 -18.05
CA ASN A 373 8.24 -0.44 -16.75
C ASN A 373 8.61 -1.77 -16.10
N PHE A 374 8.60 -2.85 -16.87
CA PHE A 374 8.93 -4.18 -16.35
C PHE A 374 10.40 -4.29 -15.97
N GLU A 375 11.31 -3.80 -16.80
CA GLU A 375 12.76 -3.79 -16.52
C GLU A 375 13.09 -2.95 -15.29
N TYR A 376 12.46 -1.77 -15.16
CA TYR A 376 12.62 -0.94 -13.97
C TYR A 376 12.11 -1.64 -12.72
N PHE A 377 10.93 -2.31 -12.81
CA PHE A 377 10.40 -3.13 -11.72
C PHE A 377 11.40 -4.22 -11.31
N GLN A 378 11.88 -5.01 -12.26
CA GLN A 378 12.82 -6.09 -11.97
C GLN A 378 14.10 -5.59 -11.29
N LYS A 379 14.60 -4.44 -11.70
CA LYS A 379 15.83 -3.85 -11.15
C LYS A 379 15.66 -3.25 -9.75
N HIS A 380 14.50 -2.66 -9.44
CA HIS A 380 14.32 -1.82 -8.26
C HIS A 380 13.24 -2.30 -7.28
N PHE A 381 12.22 -3.01 -7.76
CA PHE A 381 11.03 -3.38 -7.00
C PHE A 381 10.76 -4.88 -6.97
N ASP A 382 11.63 -5.70 -7.56
CA ASP A 382 11.49 -7.15 -7.46
C ASP A 382 11.47 -7.60 -6.00
N ASN A 383 10.57 -8.54 -5.70
CA ASN A 383 10.36 -9.00 -4.32
C ASN A 383 11.63 -9.60 -3.72
N GLU A 384 12.43 -10.34 -4.50
CA GLU A 384 13.66 -10.95 -3.97
C GLU A 384 14.66 -9.88 -3.54
N ILE A 385 14.80 -8.81 -4.35
CA ILE A 385 15.67 -7.67 -4.02
C ILE A 385 15.21 -6.97 -2.74
N ILE A 386 13.91 -6.71 -2.62
CA ILE A 386 13.35 -6.01 -1.46
C ILE A 386 13.46 -6.86 -0.20
N LEU A 387 13.10 -8.13 -0.29
CA LEU A 387 13.11 -9.07 0.82
C LEU A 387 14.53 -9.34 1.32
N ASN A 388 15.52 -9.44 0.41
CA ASN A 388 16.94 -9.51 0.77
C ASN A 388 17.38 -8.24 1.54
N LYS A 389 16.99 -7.04 1.09
CA LYS A 389 17.29 -5.79 1.80
C LYS A 389 16.68 -5.76 3.21
N ILE A 390 15.46 -6.28 3.39
CA ILE A 390 14.83 -6.39 4.71
C ILE A 390 15.62 -7.36 5.60
N GLU A 391 15.96 -8.54 5.09
CA GLU A 391 16.75 -9.54 5.82
C GLU A 391 18.12 -9.00 6.26
N GLU A 392 18.83 -8.30 5.35
CA GLU A 392 20.11 -7.66 5.66
C GLU A 392 19.98 -6.65 6.81
N GLU A 393 18.94 -5.81 6.79
CA GLU A 393 18.71 -4.84 7.86
C GLU A 393 18.37 -5.52 9.18
N LEU A 394 17.65 -6.63 9.17
CA LEU A 394 17.41 -7.43 10.38
C LEU A 394 18.72 -8.05 10.91
N LYS A 395 19.57 -8.62 10.04
CA LYS A 395 20.87 -9.18 10.42
C LYS A 395 21.81 -8.14 11.05
N LYS A 396 21.86 -6.91 10.51
CA LYS A 396 22.67 -5.82 11.05
C LYS A 396 22.23 -5.36 12.45
N HIS A 397 20.97 -5.60 12.79
CA HIS A 397 20.37 -5.20 14.06
C HIS A 397 20.04 -6.39 14.96
N CYS A 398 20.52 -7.58 14.62
CA CYS A 398 20.52 -8.75 15.48
C CYS A 398 21.65 -8.62 16.49
N ILE A 399 21.38 -8.91 17.75
CA ILE A 399 22.38 -8.90 18.85
C ILE A 399 23.00 -10.28 18.98
#